data_c4c67dcfa2042295298dea2b243b9577
#
_entry.id   c4c67dcfa2042295298dea2b243b9577
#
_cell.length_a   1.000
_cell.length_b   1.000
_cell.length_c   1.000
_cell.angle_alpha   90.00
_cell.angle_beta   90.00
_cell.angle_gamma   90.00
#
_symmetry.space_group_name_H-M   'P 1'
#
loop_
_entity.id
_entity.type
_entity.pdbx_description
1 polymer ?
#
loop_
_entity_poly.entity_id
_entity_poly.type
_entity_poly.pdbx_seq_one_letter_code
_entity_poly.pdbx_strand_id
1 'polypeptide(L)'
;GMLLSGIFSDTLFFTSPTTTDRDQRAAERLGRWAFAGTSLLKGETTESFAEAVLQAGAGISTRDPDEIVTTDTKAYSSSGFNFGIAQAEVTNLDQVNKLLDELKKALERLRVNRALDFTILMVTDVVQGSSRLIINKPPPILDDLPYPASPDGTRFAKGVVSRKKQLLPVILSLLET
;
A
#
# COMPACT_ATOMS: atom_id res chain seq x y z
N GLY A 1 7.52 -11.86 19.91
CA GLY A 1 6.96 -12.12 18.56
C GLY A 1 5.87 -11.11 18.18
N MET A 2 4.67 -11.16 18.75
CA MET A 2 3.50 -10.35 18.30
C MET A 2 3.74 -8.83 18.23
N LEU A 3 4.34 -8.23 19.25
CA LEU A 3 4.64 -6.78 19.21
C LEU A 3 5.70 -6.44 18.17
N LEU A 4 6.68 -7.32 17.99
CA LEU A 4 7.72 -7.14 16.97
C LEU A 4 7.13 -7.26 15.55
N SER A 5 6.22 -8.23 15.31
CA SER A 5 5.54 -8.35 14.03
C SER A 5 4.67 -7.13 13.71
N GLY A 6 4.02 -6.53 14.71
CA GLY A 6 3.28 -5.28 14.53
C GLY A 6 4.18 -4.14 14.05
N ILE A 7 5.35 -3.95 14.68
CA ILE A 7 6.31 -2.92 14.23
C ILE A 7 6.79 -3.19 12.80
N PHE A 8 7.13 -4.43 12.47
CA PHE A 8 7.60 -4.77 11.13
C PHE A 8 6.53 -4.58 10.06
N SER A 9 5.28 -4.93 10.36
CA SER A 9 4.14 -4.69 9.47
C SER A 9 3.90 -3.20 9.25
N ASP A 10 3.82 -2.40 10.31
CA ASP A 10 3.50 -0.97 10.23
C ASP A 10 4.62 -0.14 9.57
N THR A 11 5.87 -0.55 9.76
CA THR A 11 7.05 0.15 9.24
C THR A 11 7.57 -0.44 7.92
N LEU A 12 6.95 -1.50 7.41
CA LEU A 12 7.45 -2.28 6.27
C LEU A 12 8.93 -2.62 6.47
N PHE A 13 9.25 -3.20 7.62
CA PHE A 13 10.62 -3.46 8.05
C PHE A 13 11.53 -2.23 7.90
N PHE A 14 11.08 -1.10 8.49
CA PHE A 14 11.78 0.19 8.52
C PHE A 14 11.96 0.90 7.17
N THR A 15 11.34 0.41 6.10
CA THR A 15 11.41 1.06 4.78
C THR A 15 10.31 2.09 4.57
N SER A 16 9.24 2.05 5.38
CA SER A 16 8.15 3.02 5.29
C SER A 16 8.63 4.43 5.69
N PRO A 17 8.20 5.49 4.99
CA PRO A 17 8.44 6.87 5.41
C PRO A 17 7.74 7.24 6.72
N THR A 18 6.92 6.36 7.28
CA THR A 18 6.31 6.51 8.61
C THR A 18 7.21 6.01 9.73
N THR A 19 8.31 5.30 9.42
CA THR A 19 9.27 4.77 10.39
C THR A 19 9.89 5.87 11.24
N THR A 20 9.98 5.64 12.54
CA THR A 20 10.62 6.54 13.49
C THR A 20 11.78 5.84 14.21
N ASP A 21 12.71 6.62 14.79
CA ASP A 21 13.79 6.08 15.65
C ASP A 21 13.23 5.29 16.85
N ARG A 22 12.02 5.62 17.28
CA ARG A 22 11.33 4.90 18.36
C ARG A 22 10.98 3.49 17.94
N ASP A 23 10.53 3.30 16.70
CA ASP A 23 10.17 1.97 16.15
C ASP A 23 11.40 1.09 16.06
N GLN A 24 12.52 1.64 15.56
CA GLN A 24 13.80 0.91 15.48
C GLN A 24 14.29 0.45 16.86
N ARG A 25 14.34 1.36 17.83
CA ARG A 25 14.75 1.02 19.21
C ARG A 25 13.81 0.03 19.89
N ALA A 26 12.50 0.13 19.63
CA ALA A 26 11.53 -0.82 20.17
C ALA A 26 11.73 -2.21 19.54
N ALA A 27 11.93 -2.29 18.24
CA ALA A 27 12.18 -3.53 17.54
C ALA A 27 13.48 -4.23 17.99
N GLU A 28 14.58 -3.49 18.18
CA GLU A 28 15.82 -4.03 18.73
C GLU A 28 15.64 -4.63 20.12
N ARG A 29 14.90 -3.95 20.99
CA ARG A 29 14.60 -4.46 22.35
C ARG A 29 13.75 -5.71 22.29
N LEU A 30 12.69 -5.71 21.49
CA LEU A 30 11.78 -6.83 21.36
C LEU A 30 12.43 -8.01 20.66
N GLY A 31 13.31 -7.79 19.69
CA GLY A 31 14.07 -8.82 18.98
C GLY A 31 14.96 -9.60 19.93
N ARG A 32 15.66 -8.92 20.84
CA ARG A 32 16.48 -9.59 21.87
C ARG A 32 15.67 -10.55 22.74
N TRP A 33 14.42 -10.24 23.03
CA TRP A 33 13.54 -11.13 23.79
C TRP A 33 12.88 -12.20 22.91
N ALA A 34 12.50 -11.86 21.68
CA ALA A 34 11.82 -12.76 20.78
C ALA A 34 12.70 -13.93 20.31
N PHE A 35 13.99 -13.67 20.11
CA PHE A 35 14.95 -14.66 19.58
C PHE A 35 15.84 -15.31 20.65
N ALA A 36 15.68 -14.94 21.92
CA ALA A 36 16.49 -15.47 23.02
C ALA A 36 15.95 -16.81 23.57
N GLY A 37 16.88 -17.68 23.93
CA GLY A 37 16.64 -18.82 24.79
C GLY A 37 15.78 -19.92 24.20
N THR A 38 14.65 -20.25 24.87
CA THR A 38 13.71 -21.32 24.51
C THR A 38 12.54 -20.82 23.64
N SER A 39 12.65 -19.64 23.05
CA SER A 39 11.64 -19.10 22.15
C SER A 39 11.37 -20.04 20.97
N LEU A 40 10.10 -20.09 20.53
CA LEU A 40 9.72 -20.76 19.28
C LEU A 40 10.40 -20.17 18.04
N LEU A 41 10.94 -18.95 18.14
CA LEU A 41 11.69 -18.25 17.10
C LEU A 41 13.21 -18.44 17.21
N LYS A 42 13.66 -19.43 18.00
CA LYS A 42 15.09 -19.74 18.14
C LYS A 42 15.68 -20.14 16.80
N GLY A 43 16.74 -19.44 16.39
CA GLY A 43 17.41 -19.69 15.10
C GLY A 43 16.91 -18.79 13.96
N GLU A 44 15.82 -18.04 14.15
CA GLU A 44 15.42 -17.00 13.23
C GLU A 44 16.31 -15.76 13.38
N THR A 45 16.53 -15.08 12.28
CA THR A 45 17.11 -13.73 12.28
C THR A 45 15.98 -12.69 12.29
N THR A 46 16.32 -11.45 12.61
CA THR A 46 15.37 -10.34 12.54
C THR A 46 14.82 -10.19 11.11
N GLU A 47 15.69 -10.37 10.12
CA GLU A 47 15.39 -10.27 8.70
C GLU A 47 14.46 -11.39 8.23
N SER A 48 14.75 -12.66 8.55
CA SER A 48 13.92 -13.81 8.17
C SER A 48 12.53 -13.73 8.81
N PHE A 49 12.47 -13.31 10.06
CA PHE A 49 11.19 -13.12 10.75
C PHE A 49 10.38 -11.94 10.16
N ALA A 50 11.04 -10.82 9.83
CA ALA A 50 10.38 -9.69 9.20
C ALA A 50 9.82 -10.06 7.82
N GLU A 51 10.59 -10.78 7.01
CA GLU A 51 10.13 -11.27 5.71
C GLU A 51 8.90 -12.18 5.85
N ALA A 52 8.92 -13.12 6.79
CA ALA A 52 7.78 -13.99 7.05
C ALA A 52 6.53 -13.20 7.49
N VAL A 53 6.70 -12.17 8.33
CA VAL A 53 5.60 -11.29 8.75
C VAL A 53 5.02 -10.52 7.57
N LEU A 54 5.85 -9.92 6.72
CA LEU A 54 5.41 -9.17 5.55
C LEU A 54 4.70 -10.11 4.56
N GLN A 55 5.24 -11.29 4.30
CA GLN A 55 4.62 -12.29 3.43
C GLN A 55 3.27 -12.78 3.96
N ALA A 56 3.15 -12.99 5.26
CA ALA A 56 1.89 -13.43 5.87
C ALA A 56 0.79 -12.36 5.83
N GLY A 57 1.19 -11.07 5.93
CA GLY A 57 0.25 -9.94 5.90
C GLY A 57 -0.09 -9.44 4.50
N ALA A 58 0.72 -9.77 3.50
CA ALA A 58 0.59 -9.23 2.15
C ALA A 58 -0.05 -10.24 1.19
N GLY A 59 -1.07 -9.79 0.47
CA GLY A 59 -1.68 -10.58 -0.59
C GLY A 59 -3.08 -10.14 -0.96
N ILE A 60 -3.36 -10.20 -2.23
CA ILE A 60 -4.68 -9.87 -2.80
C ILE A 60 -5.27 -11.03 -3.63
N SER A 61 -4.47 -12.04 -3.94
CA SER A 61 -4.82 -13.09 -4.92
C SER A 61 -6.00 -13.98 -4.52
N THR A 62 -6.33 -14.03 -3.23
CA THR A 62 -7.45 -14.84 -2.69
C THR A 62 -8.58 -13.98 -2.13
N ARG A 63 -8.46 -12.65 -2.18
CA ARG A 63 -9.45 -11.72 -1.65
C ARG A 63 -10.42 -11.28 -2.73
N ASP A 64 -11.65 -11.00 -2.33
CA ASP A 64 -12.66 -10.41 -3.20
C ASP A 64 -12.23 -9.00 -3.65
N PRO A 65 -12.31 -8.67 -4.95
CA PRO A 65 -11.92 -7.35 -5.47
C PRO A 65 -12.67 -6.18 -4.82
N ASP A 66 -13.95 -6.32 -4.49
CA ASP A 66 -14.72 -5.27 -3.80
C ASP A 66 -14.22 -5.10 -2.36
N GLU A 67 -13.87 -6.19 -1.70
CA GLU A 67 -13.24 -6.12 -0.37
C GLU A 67 -11.89 -5.41 -0.43
N ILE A 68 -11.03 -5.72 -1.42
CA ILE A 68 -9.72 -5.09 -1.58
C ILE A 68 -9.85 -3.57 -1.69
N VAL A 69 -10.78 -3.07 -2.52
CA VAL A 69 -10.92 -1.64 -2.76
C VAL A 69 -11.69 -0.91 -1.65
N THR A 70 -12.41 -1.62 -0.77
CA THR A 70 -13.22 -0.98 0.28
C THR A 70 -12.60 -0.99 1.65
N THR A 71 -11.77 -2.00 1.99
CA THR A 71 -11.23 -2.23 3.34
C THR A 71 -10.40 -1.07 3.85
N ASP A 72 -9.49 -0.54 3.04
CA ASP A 72 -8.68 0.63 3.42
C ASP A 72 -8.81 1.75 2.38
N THR A 73 -10.02 2.28 2.26
CA THR A 73 -10.30 3.44 1.39
C THR A 73 -10.53 4.68 2.22
N LYS A 74 -9.86 5.76 1.83
CA LYS A 74 -10.10 7.11 2.37
C LYS A 74 -10.60 8.03 1.28
N ALA A 75 -11.64 8.80 1.61
CA ALA A 75 -12.18 9.84 0.75
C ALA A 75 -11.52 11.18 1.06
N TYR A 76 -11.34 11.98 0.01
CA TYR A 76 -10.74 13.30 0.03
C TYR A 76 -11.55 14.25 -0.86
N SER A 77 -11.43 15.55 -0.59
CA SER A 77 -12.00 16.61 -1.41
C SER A 77 -10.96 17.71 -1.63
N SER A 78 -10.72 18.11 -2.87
CA SER A 78 -9.84 19.22 -3.23
C SER A 78 -10.25 19.80 -4.59
N SER A 79 -10.20 21.12 -4.73
CA SER A 79 -10.43 21.84 -5.99
C SER A 79 -11.73 21.43 -6.73
N GLY A 80 -12.78 21.15 -5.97
CA GLY A 80 -14.08 20.74 -6.51
C GLY A 80 -14.20 19.25 -6.85
N PHE A 81 -13.15 18.44 -6.67
CA PHE A 81 -13.18 16.99 -6.85
C PHE A 81 -13.36 16.28 -5.52
N ASN A 82 -14.24 15.27 -5.51
CA ASN A 82 -14.37 14.28 -4.44
C ASN A 82 -13.79 12.95 -4.94
N PHE A 83 -12.79 12.42 -4.26
CA PHE A 83 -12.11 11.22 -4.74
C PHE A 83 -11.75 10.26 -3.61
N GLY A 84 -11.55 9.01 -3.97
CA GLY A 84 -11.15 7.95 -3.04
C GLY A 84 -9.80 7.35 -3.39
N ILE A 85 -8.97 7.11 -2.37
CA ILE A 85 -7.73 6.35 -2.52
C ILE A 85 -7.81 5.13 -1.62
N ALA A 86 -7.92 3.96 -2.23
CA ALA A 86 -7.77 2.67 -1.59
C ALA A 86 -6.29 2.26 -1.54
N GLN A 87 -5.91 1.47 -0.54
CA GLN A 87 -4.57 0.88 -0.44
C GLN A 87 -4.67 -0.61 -0.14
N ALA A 88 -3.84 -1.39 -0.84
CA ALA A 88 -3.63 -2.81 -0.58
C ALA A 88 -2.14 -3.11 -0.63
N GLU A 89 -1.72 -4.15 0.08
CA GLU A 89 -0.33 -4.58 0.17
C GLU A 89 -0.16 -5.96 -0.47
N VAL A 90 0.96 -6.13 -1.16
CA VAL A 90 1.37 -7.38 -1.80
C VAL A 90 2.86 -7.61 -1.59
N THR A 91 3.30 -8.85 -1.75
CA THR A 91 4.74 -9.21 -1.79
C THR A 91 5.30 -9.21 -3.20
N ASN A 92 4.44 -9.11 -4.22
CA ASN A 92 4.83 -9.02 -5.63
C ASN A 92 3.70 -8.36 -6.42
N LEU A 93 4.02 -7.30 -7.18
CA LEU A 93 3.06 -6.58 -8.03
C LEU A 93 2.47 -7.43 -9.16
N ASP A 94 3.08 -8.55 -9.53
CA ASP A 94 2.52 -9.47 -10.54
C ASP A 94 1.17 -10.06 -10.11
N GLN A 95 0.88 -10.09 -8.82
CA GLN A 95 -0.43 -10.49 -8.30
C GLN A 95 -1.57 -9.62 -8.86
N VAL A 96 -1.28 -8.35 -9.16
CA VAL A 96 -2.24 -7.39 -9.74
C VAL A 96 -2.69 -7.83 -11.13
N ASN A 97 -1.78 -8.42 -11.94
CA ASN A 97 -2.05 -8.72 -13.35
C ASN A 97 -3.27 -9.63 -13.53
N LYS A 98 -3.43 -10.61 -12.64
CA LYS A 98 -4.52 -11.59 -12.69
C LYS A 98 -5.89 -11.02 -12.30
N LEU A 99 -5.88 -9.95 -11.49
CA LEU A 99 -7.08 -9.34 -10.93
C LEU A 99 -7.38 -7.96 -11.51
N LEU A 100 -6.56 -7.46 -12.45
CA LEU A 100 -6.60 -6.06 -12.89
C LEU A 100 -7.99 -5.64 -13.39
N ASP A 101 -8.63 -6.45 -14.23
CA ASP A 101 -9.94 -6.10 -14.78
C ASP A 101 -11.03 -6.11 -13.70
N GLU A 102 -10.97 -7.04 -12.76
CA GLU A 102 -11.92 -7.10 -11.65
C GLU A 102 -11.69 -5.96 -10.66
N LEU A 103 -10.44 -5.58 -10.41
CA LEU A 103 -10.10 -4.42 -9.58
C LEU A 103 -10.57 -3.10 -10.22
N LYS A 104 -10.46 -2.96 -11.54
CA LYS A 104 -11.01 -1.80 -12.27
C LYS A 104 -12.52 -1.70 -12.13
N LYS A 105 -13.23 -2.83 -12.26
CA LYS A 105 -14.69 -2.89 -12.05
C LYS A 105 -15.08 -2.57 -10.61
N ALA A 106 -14.33 -3.10 -9.64
CA ALA A 106 -14.56 -2.84 -8.23
C ALA A 106 -14.35 -1.35 -7.88
N LEU A 107 -13.32 -0.71 -8.45
CA LEU A 107 -13.09 0.74 -8.30
C LEU A 107 -14.24 1.57 -8.89
N GLU A 108 -14.79 1.15 -10.03
CA GLU A 108 -15.97 1.83 -10.61
C GLU A 108 -17.21 1.68 -9.71
N ARG A 109 -17.47 0.50 -9.17
CA ARG A 109 -18.55 0.29 -8.20
C ARG A 109 -18.35 1.16 -6.95
N LEU A 110 -17.13 1.21 -6.41
CA LEU A 110 -16.79 2.07 -5.27
C LEU A 110 -17.05 3.55 -5.59
N ARG A 111 -16.61 4.01 -6.78
CA ARG A 111 -16.80 5.37 -7.24
C ARG A 111 -18.29 5.75 -7.28
N VAL A 112 -19.11 4.94 -7.93
CA VAL A 112 -20.55 5.15 -8.07
C VAL A 112 -21.23 5.12 -6.71
N ASN A 113 -20.95 4.12 -5.88
CA ASN A 113 -21.60 3.93 -4.59
C ASN A 113 -21.32 5.05 -3.59
N ARG A 114 -20.15 5.69 -3.69
CA ARG A 114 -19.75 6.80 -2.82
C ARG A 114 -19.86 8.17 -3.47
N ALA A 115 -20.45 8.28 -4.67
CA ALA A 115 -20.59 9.50 -5.46
C ALA A 115 -19.25 10.26 -5.60
N LEU A 116 -18.18 9.54 -5.94
CA LEU A 116 -16.85 10.10 -6.15
C LEU A 116 -16.64 10.44 -7.63
N ASP A 117 -15.83 11.48 -7.90
CA ASP A 117 -15.47 11.87 -9.27
C ASP A 117 -14.47 10.88 -9.86
N PHE A 118 -13.49 10.44 -9.09
CA PHE A 118 -12.54 9.39 -9.46
C PHE A 118 -12.07 8.57 -8.26
N THR A 119 -11.49 7.41 -8.54
CA THR A 119 -10.93 6.53 -7.50
C THR A 119 -9.57 6.00 -7.92
N ILE A 120 -8.73 5.75 -6.93
CA ILE A 120 -7.38 5.19 -7.09
C ILE A 120 -7.24 3.98 -6.17
N LEU A 121 -6.68 2.89 -6.67
CA LEU A 121 -6.14 1.82 -5.84
C LEU A 121 -4.60 1.86 -5.93
N MET A 122 -3.97 2.05 -4.79
CA MET A 122 -2.54 1.97 -4.60
C MET A 122 -2.19 0.56 -4.10
N VAL A 123 -1.63 -0.28 -4.96
CA VAL A 123 -1.13 -1.60 -4.58
C VAL A 123 0.35 -1.49 -4.30
N THR A 124 0.74 -1.68 -3.04
CA THR A 124 2.11 -1.53 -2.56
C THR A 124 2.81 -2.88 -2.45
N ASP A 125 3.90 -3.05 -3.19
CA ASP A 125 4.84 -4.13 -2.99
C ASP A 125 5.70 -3.80 -1.77
N VAL A 126 5.46 -4.53 -0.67
CA VAL A 126 6.15 -4.29 0.60
C VAL A 126 7.61 -4.77 0.60
N VAL A 127 7.97 -5.64 -0.35
CA VAL A 127 9.34 -6.16 -0.50
C VAL A 127 10.18 -5.21 -1.34
N GLN A 128 9.64 -4.76 -2.48
CA GLN A 128 10.35 -3.85 -3.39
C GLN A 128 10.23 -2.37 -3.01
N GLY A 129 9.32 -2.04 -2.10
CA GLY A 129 9.11 -0.65 -1.67
C GLY A 129 8.61 0.27 -2.79
N SER A 130 7.72 -0.21 -3.63
CA SER A 130 7.14 0.53 -4.75
C SER A 130 5.66 0.21 -4.91
N SER A 131 4.91 1.05 -5.60
CA SER A 131 3.48 0.83 -5.77
C SER A 131 3.06 0.86 -7.23
N ARG A 132 1.98 0.15 -7.52
CA ARG A 132 1.25 0.23 -8.78
C ARG A 132 -0.09 0.92 -8.53
N LEU A 133 -0.39 1.91 -9.34
CA LEU A 133 -1.61 2.70 -9.23
C LEU A 133 -2.59 2.27 -10.32
N ILE A 134 -3.79 1.91 -9.91
CA ILE A 134 -4.94 1.68 -10.79
C ILE A 134 -5.86 2.87 -10.60
N ILE A 135 -6.05 3.69 -11.63
CA ILE A 135 -6.84 4.91 -11.56
C ILE A 135 -8.10 4.74 -12.40
N ASN A 136 -9.24 5.01 -11.78
CA ASN A 136 -10.53 4.93 -12.45
C ASN A 136 -11.14 6.32 -12.62
N LYS A 137 -11.50 6.66 -13.85
CA LYS A 137 -12.08 7.96 -14.25
C LYS A 137 -11.24 9.17 -13.83
N PRO A 138 -9.91 9.18 -14.07
CA PRO A 138 -9.09 10.33 -13.71
C PRO A 138 -9.52 11.59 -14.46
N PRO A 139 -9.51 12.77 -13.81
CA PRO A 139 -9.57 14.02 -14.53
C PRO A 139 -8.28 14.22 -15.35
N PRO A 140 -8.33 14.96 -16.49
CA PRO A 140 -7.18 15.11 -17.39
C PRO A 140 -5.90 15.60 -16.71
N ILE A 141 -6.01 16.42 -15.67
CA ILE A 141 -4.86 16.92 -14.91
C ILE A 141 -4.03 15.80 -14.28
N LEU A 142 -4.59 14.62 -14.01
CA LEU A 142 -3.86 13.47 -13.49
C LEU A 142 -3.03 12.75 -14.55
N ASP A 143 -3.09 13.15 -15.83
CA ASP A 143 -2.16 12.66 -16.85
C ASP A 143 -0.74 13.15 -16.57
N ASP A 144 -0.59 14.28 -15.87
CA ASP A 144 0.70 14.85 -15.45
C ASP A 144 1.30 14.20 -14.17
N LEU A 145 0.69 13.12 -13.65
CA LEU A 145 1.30 12.37 -12.55
C LEU A 145 2.73 11.94 -12.89
N PRO A 146 3.72 12.17 -11.99
CA PRO A 146 5.14 11.89 -12.24
C PRO A 146 5.47 10.39 -12.19
N TYR A 147 4.49 9.54 -12.45
CA TYR A 147 4.61 8.09 -12.43
C TYR A 147 4.38 7.55 -13.84
N PRO A 148 5.35 6.82 -14.42
CA PRO A 148 5.21 6.31 -15.77
C PRO A 148 4.00 5.41 -15.94
N ALA A 149 3.27 5.64 -17.04
CA ALA A 149 2.14 4.81 -17.43
C ALA A 149 2.61 3.49 -18.03
N SER A 150 1.94 2.41 -17.70
CA SER A 150 2.11 1.09 -18.30
C SER A 150 1.08 0.87 -19.42
N PRO A 151 1.35 -0.05 -20.38
CA PRO A 151 0.44 -0.32 -21.50
C PRO A 151 -0.98 -0.75 -21.08
N ASP A 152 -1.14 -1.31 -19.88
CA ASP A 152 -2.41 -1.74 -19.31
C ASP A 152 -3.22 -0.61 -18.64
N GLY A 153 -2.72 0.64 -18.73
CA GLY A 153 -3.35 1.83 -18.16
C GLY A 153 -3.08 2.03 -16.66
N THR A 154 -2.22 1.22 -16.06
CA THR A 154 -1.76 1.45 -14.68
C THR A 154 -0.54 2.36 -14.67
N ARG A 155 -0.14 2.88 -13.49
CA ARG A 155 1.08 3.67 -13.34
C ARG A 155 2.00 3.04 -12.31
N PHE A 156 3.32 3.11 -12.54
CA PHE A 156 4.32 2.59 -11.61
C PHE A 156 4.92 3.72 -10.77
N ALA A 157 4.66 3.70 -9.48
CA ALA A 157 5.14 4.69 -8.52
C ALA A 157 6.34 4.13 -7.73
N LYS A 158 7.54 4.30 -8.30
CA LYS A 158 8.79 3.82 -7.70
C LYS A 158 9.07 4.53 -6.38
N GLY A 159 9.34 3.76 -5.33
CA GLY A 159 9.67 4.29 -4.00
C GLY A 159 8.48 4.90 -3.24
N VAL A 160 7.26 4.78 -3.77
CA VAL A 160 6.04 5.29 -3.13
C VAL A 160 5.37 4.14 -2.38
N VAL A 161 5.34 4.23 -1.07
CA VAL A 161 4.76 3.21 -0.17
C VAL A 161 3.73 3.80 0.80
N SER A 162 3.60 5.12 0.86
CA SER A 162 2.68 5.81 1.77
C SER A 162 1.66 6.63 1.01
N ARG A 163 0.39 6.22 1.06
CA ARG A 163 -0.74 6.98 0.54
C ARG A 163 -0.75 8.41 1.08
N LYS A 164 -0.65 8.57 2.40
CA LYS A 164 -0.79 9.88 3.07
C LYS A 164 0.41 10.81 2.87
N LYS A 165 1.63 10.26 2.95
CA LYS A 165 2.86 11.08 2.97
C LYS A 165 3.47 11.31 1.58
N GLN A 166 3.17 10.44 0.61
CA GLN A 166 3.80 10.46 -0.70
C GLN A 166 2.78 10.63 -1.84
N LEU A 167 1.76 9.77 -1.94
CA LEU A 167 0.82 9.81 -3.06
C LEU A 167 -0.15 10.99 -2.97
N LEU A 168 -0.83 11.15 -1.83
CA LEU A 168 -1.85 12.19 -1.65
C LEU A 168 -1.31 13.61 -1.90
N PRO A 169 -0.14 14.03 -1.38
CA PRO A 169 0.39 15.36 -1.65
C PRO A 169 0.62 15.66 -3.14
N VAL A 170 1.05 14.65 -3.91
CA VAL A 170 1.25 14.79 -5.36
C VAL A 170 -0.09 15.00 -6.06
N ILE A 171 -1.12 14.24 -5.71
CA ILE A 171 -2.47 14.40 -6.27
C ILE A 171 -3.04 15.78 -5.95
N LEU A 172 -2.96 16.20 -4.68
CA LEU A 172 -3.44 17.53 -4.26
C LEU A 172 -2.73 18.65 -5.01
N SER A 173 -1.41 18.58 -5.14
CA SER A 173 -0.63 19.59 -5.87
C SER A 173 -1.05 19.71 -7.34
N LEU A 174 -1.38 18.60 -7.99
CA LEU A 174 -1.89 18.65 -9.37
C LEU A 174 -3.29 19.23 -9.45
N LEU A 175 -4.19 18.86 -8.55
CA LEU A 175 -5.57 19.36 -8.56
C LEU A 175 -5.67 20.85 -8.24
N GLU A 176 -4.69 21.42 -7.56
CA GLU A 176 -4.64 22.86 -7.20
C GLU A 176 -3.99 23.73 -8.28
N THR A 177 -3.47 23.12 -9.36
CA THR A 177 -2.89 23.85 -10.49
C THR A 177 -3.94 24.26 -11.50
#